data_7aa7538de64401e4c6c8c53d34c1ee17
#
_entry.id   7aa7538de64401e4c6c8c53d34c1ee17
#
_cell.length_a   1.000
_cell.length_b   1.000
_cell.length_c   1.000
_cell.angle_alpha   90.00
_cell.angle_beta   90.00
_cell.angle_gamma   90.00
#
_symmetry.space_group_name_H-M   'P 1'
#
loop_
_entity.id
_entity.type
_entity.pdbx_description
1 polymer ?
#
loop_
_entity_poly.entity_id
_entity_poly.type
_entity_poly.pdbx_seq_one_letter_code
_entity_poly.pdbx_strand_id
1 'polypeptide(L)'
;MKIGSKLILSFNEIKSRFKYLEALYIKRCCSDSNCEDIMTIVLSEDFNNSISHKKLIIKFTGIQKVKLNGMGSVAALNINIFDLTDSQMEDVKYKIDEDEENIFSFYCKSFSFSIKDE
;
A
#
# COMPACT_ATOMS: atom_id res chain seq x y z
N MET A 1 -21.37 9.07 2.62
CA MET A 1 -19.94 8.87 2.39
C MET A 1 -19.65 7.40 2.19
N LYS A 2 -18.86 7.07 1.20
CA LYS A 2 -18.49 5.69 0.92
C LYS A 2 -17.48 5.18 1.94
N ILE A 3 -17.57 3.89 2.25
CA ILE A 3 -16.65 3.28 3.21
C ILE A 3 -15.21 3.40 2.72
N GLY A 4 -14.98 3.20 1.43
CA GLY A 4 -13.64 3.33 0.86
C GLY A 4 -13.05 4.71 1.02
N SER A 5 -13.88 5.76 0.89
CA SER A 5 -13.40 7.13 1.05
C SER A 5 -12.99 7.42 2.49
N LYS A 6 -13.72 6.89 3.46
CA LYS A 6 -13.32 7.03 4.87
C LYS A 6 -12.00 6.34 5.15
N LEU A 7 -11.81 5.15 4.58
CA LEU A 7 -10.59 4.40 4.77
C LEU A 7 -9.40 5.15 4.18
N ILE A 8 -9.58 5.75 2.99
CA ILE A 8 -8.54 6.53 2.35
C ILE A 8 -8.18 7.75 3.18
N LEU A 9 -9.18 8.46 3.72
CA LEU A 9 -8.93 9.62 4.56
C LEU A 9 -8.14 9.22 5.81
N SER A 10 -8.50 8.11 6.44
CA SER A 10 -7.76 7.61 7.60
C SER A 10 -6.32 7.27 7.24
N PHE A 11 -6.13 6.64 6.09
CA PHE A 11 -4.78 6.33 5.62
C PHE A 11 -3.97 7.60 5.39
N ASN A 12 -4.57 8.60 4.75
CA ASN A 12 -3.88 9.86 4.45
C ASN A 12 -3.45 10.61 5.71
N GLU A 13 -4.21 10.49 6.78
CA GLU A 13 -3.85 11.11 8.06
C GLU A 13 -2.61 10.47 8.67
N ILE A 14 -2.41 9.19 8.42
CA ILE A 14 -1.34 8.41 9.03
C ILE A 14 -0.09 8.38 8.16
N LYS A 15 -0.24 8.32 6.84
CA LYS A 15 0.89 8.04 5.94
C LYS A 15 2.00 9.07 6.03
N SER A 16 1.70 10.31 6.39
CA SER A 16 2.71 11.35 6.46
C SER A 16 3.75 11.10 7.57
N ARG A 17 3.41 10.24 8.53
CA ARG A 17 4.32 9.87 9.62
C ARG A 17 5.21 8.69 9.26
N PHE A 18 4.84 7.90 8.26
CA PHE A 18 5.53 6.66 7.91
C PHE A 18 5.95 6.74 6.45
N LYS A 19 7.12 7.30 6.22
CA LYS A 19 7.58 7.61 4.85
C LYS A 19 8.68 6.68 4.35
N TYR A 20 9.32 5.93 5.24
CA TYR A 20 10.52 5.19 4.85
C TYR A 20 10.21 3.73 4.63
N LEU A 21 10.46 3.26 3.42
CA LEU A 21 10.17 1.87 3.03
C LEU A 21 11.13 0.93 3.74
N GLU A 22 10.58 -0.02 4.47
CA GLU A 22 11.37 -1.05 5.12
C GLU A 22 11.28 -2.37 4.38
N ALA A 23 10.08 -2.73 3.92
CA ALA A 23 9.89 -3.99 3.22
C ALA A 23 8.71 -3.88 2.26
N LEU A 24 8.82 -4.61 1.16
CA LEU A 24 7.74 -4.76 0.19
C LEU A 24 7.82 -6.20 -0.31
N TYR A 25 6.73 -6.93 -0.21
CA TYR A 25 6.71 -8.29 -0.72
C TYR A 25 5.33 -8.65 -1.25
N ILE A 26 5.32 -9.58 -2.20
CA ILE A 26 4.11 -10.04 -2.86
C ILE A 26 3.99 -11.53 -2.62
N LYS A 27 2.81 -11.97 -2.20
CA LYS A 27 2.54 -13.37 -1.95
C LYS A 27 1.28 -13.77 -2.70
N ARG A 28 1.30 -14.91 -3.37
CA ARG A 28 0.13 -15.47 -3.98
C ARG A 28 -0.57 -16.41 -3.01
N CYS A 29 -1.85 -16.15 -2.78
CA CYS A 29 -2.67 -16.97 -1.90
C CYS A 29 -3.74 -17.65 -2.76
N CYS A 30 -3.74 -18.97 -2.78
CA CYS A 30 -4.73 -19.73 -3.55
C CYS A 30 -5.59 -20.54 -2.60
N SER A 31 -6.90 -20.51 -2.85
CA SER A 31 -7.85 -21.36 -2.16
C SER A 31 -8.85 -21.86 -3.21
N ASP A 32 -9.04 -23.18 -3.23
CA ASP A 32 -9.87 -23.85 -4.23
C ASP A 32 -9.41 -23.47 -5.65
N SER A 33 -10.26 -22.83 -6.44
CA SER A 33 -9.92 -22.45 -7.81
C SER A 33 -9.52 -20.99 -7.93
N ASN A 34 -9.45 -20.26 -6.81
CA ASN A 34 -9.16 -18.82 -6.82
C ASN A 34 -7.80 -18.53 -6.23
N CYS A 35 -7.03 -17.74 -6.96
CA CYS A 35 -5.74 -17.24 -6.48
C CYS A 35 -5.75 -15.72 -6.49
N GLU A 36 -5.28 -15.14 -5.41
CA GLU A 36 -5.13 -13.70 -5.31
C GLU A 36 -3.72 -13.34 -4.90
N ASP A 37 -3.18 -12.31 -5.50
CA ASP A 37 -1.89 -11.78 -5.11
C ASP A 37 -2.09 -10.70 -4.04
N ILE A 38 -1.30 -10.78 -3.00
CA ILE A 38 -1.36 -9.85 -1.88
C ILE A 38 -0.01 -9.15 -1.78
N MET A 39 -0.03 -7.83 -1.78
CA MET A 39 1.18 -7.04 -1.57
C MET A 39 1.17 -6.47 -0.17
N THR A 40 2.27 -6.65 0.54
CA THR A 40 2.45 -6.07 1.87
C THR A 40 3.58 -5.07 1.81
N ILE A 41 3.32 -3.86 2.32
CA ILE A 41 4.30 -2.80 2.38
C ILE A 41 4.47 -2.42 3.84
N VAL A 42 5.72 -2.37 4.30
CA VAL A 42 6.04 -1.97 5.67
C VAL A 42 6.83 -0.67 5.62
N LEU A 43 6.32 0.34 6.30
CA LEU A 43 6.93 1.66 6.36
C LEU A 43 7.29 1.99 7.80
N SER A 44 8.38 2.72 7.98
CA SER A 44 8.82 3.16 9.29
C SER A 44 8.77 4.67 9.41
N GLU A 45 8.76 5.17 10.66
CA GLU A 45 8.80 6.60 10.92
C GLU A 45 10.20 7.18 10.72
N ASP A 46 11.22 6.40 11.01
CA ASP A 46 12.62 6.83 10.95
C ASP A 46 13.35 6.13 9.82
N PHE A 47 14.32 6.83 9.25
CA PHE A 47 15.13 6.29 8.18
C PHE A 47 15.83 4.98 8.56
N ASN A 48 16.29 4.86 9.79
CA ASN A 48 17.05 3.68 10.22
C ASN A 48 16.47 3.00 11.47
N ASN A 49 15.22 3.31 11.84
CA ASN A 49 14.57 2.74 13.01
C ASN A 49 15.28 3.04 14.34
N SER A 50 16.07 4.08 14.40
CA SER A 50 16.86 4.35 15.59
C SER A 50 16.07 5.02 16.71
N ILE A 51 14.98 5.71 16.38
CA ILE A 51 14.21 6.50 17.35
C ILE A 51 12.86 5.83 17.63
N SER A 52 12.15 5.46 16.59
CA SER A 52 10.83 4.88 16.72
C SER A 52 10.82 3.44 16.24
N HIS A 53 10.12 2.58 16.96
CA HIS A 53 9.93 1.19 16.56
C HIS A 53 8.54 0.96 15.97
N LYS A 54 7.79 2.02 15.72
CA LYS A 54 6.47 1.89 15.13
C LYS A 54 6.57 1.67 13.63
N LYS A 55 5.73 0.79 13.14
CA LYS A 55 5.66 0.44 11.72
C LYS A 55 4.24 0.59 11.23
N LEU A 56 4.09 1.12 10.03
CA LEU A 56 2.82 1.09 9.31
C LEU A 56 2.87 -0.09 8.36
N ILE A 57 1.95 -1.02 8.52
CA ILE A 57 1.86 -2.19 7.67
C ILE A 57 0.61 -2.05 6.82
N ILE A 58 0.79 -2.06 5.49
CA ILE A 58 -0.31 -1.92 4.55
C ILE A 58 -0.41 -3.20 3.75
N LYS A 59 -1.62 -3.75 3.68
CA LYS A 59 -1.87 -4.98 2.94
C LYS A 59 -2.87 -4.71 1.84
N PHE A 60 -2.47 -4.98 0.60
CA PHE A 60 -3.31 -4.80 -0.59
C PHE A 60 -3.67 -6.17 -1.14
N THR A 61 -4.96 -6.45 -1.22
CA THR A 61 -5.47 -7.76 -1.64
C THR A 61 -6.05 -7.68 -3.04
N GLY A 62 -5.76 -8.71 -3.85
CA GLY A 62 -6.25 -8.77 -5.22
C GLY A 62 -5.56 -7.75 -6.11
N ILE A 63 -4.24 -7.66 -6.04
CA ILE A 63 -3.48 -6.70 -6.83
C ILE A 63 -3.44 -7.12 -8.29
N GLN A 64 -3.50 -6.12 -9.18
CA GLN A 64 -3.49 -6.33 -10.63
C GLN A 64 -2.67 -5.23 -11.29
N LYS A 65 -2.14 -5.52 -12.47
CA LYS A 65 -1.40 -4.58 -13.31
C LYS A 65 -0.27 -3.91 -12.54
N VAL A 66 0.50 -4.73 -11.85
CA VAL A 66 1.60 -4.24 -11.01
C VAL A 66 2.75 -3.77 -11.89
N LYS A 67 3.22 -2.55 -11.62
CA LYS A 67 4.43 -2.00 -12.22
C LYS A 67 5.38 -1.67 -11.09
N LEU A 68 6.58 -2.24 -11.17
CA LEU A 68 7.62 -2.00 -10.19
C LEU A 68 8.83 -1.44 -10.90
N ASN A 69 9.34 -0.33 -10.40
CA ASN A 69 10.57 0.28 -10.90
C ASN A 69 11.69 0.04 -9.90
N GLY A 70 12.90 0.24 -10.32
CA GLY A 70 14.05 0.05 -9.44
C GLY A 70 13.98 0.96 -8.23
N MET A 71 14.33 0.43 -7.07
CA MET A 71 14.20 1.18 -5.82
C MET A 71 15.39 2.06 -5.48
N GLY A 72 16.53 1.85 -6.11
CA GLY A 72 17.69 2.69 -5.89
C GLY A 72 17.98 2.96 -4.42
N SER A 73 18.50 4.14 -4.13
CA SER A 73 18.69 4.58 -2.76
C SER A 73 17.42 5.30 -2.33
N VAL A 74 16.51 4.57 -1.71
CA VAL A 74 15.19 5.09 -1.39
C VAL A 74 15.23 5.98 -0.18
N ALA A 75 14.68 7.16 -0.32
CA ALA A 75 14.44 8.04 0.79
C ALA A 75 12.98 7.91 1.24
N ALA A 76 12.25 8.98 1.18
CA ALA A 76 10.87 8.99 1.62
C ALA A 76 9.92 8.64 0.48
N LEU A 77 8.84 7.97 0.79
CA LEU A 77 7.80 7.62 -0.17
C LEU A 77 6.55 8.44 0.07
N ASN A 78 5.77 8.60 -0.97
CA ASN A 78 4.43 9.14 -0.86
C ASN A 78 3.47 8.22 -1.60
N ILE A 79 2.68 7.48 -0.85
CA ILE A 79 1.74 6.50 -1.41
C ILE A 79 0.37 7.14 -1.54
N ASN A 80 -0.19 7.08 -2.73
CA ASN A 80 -1.51 7.62 -3.02
C ASN A 80 -2.47 6.48 -3.31
N ILE A 81 -3.67 6.56 -2.74
CA ILE A 81 -4.73 5.59 -2.96
C ILE A 81 -5.93 6.33 -3.54
N PHE A 82 -6.36 5.91 -4.71
CA PHE A 82 -7.49 6.51 -5.41
C PHE A 82 -8.67 5.55 -5.41
N ASP A 83 -9.84 6.06 -5.06
CA ASP A 83 -11.07 5.28 -5.01
C ASP A 83 -11.65 5.20 -6.43
N LEU A 84 -11.82 3.99 -6.93
CA LEU A 84 -12.36 3.72 -8.26
C LEU A 84 -13.77 3.15 -8.21
N THR A 85 -14.45 3.22 -7.07
CA THR A 85 -15.76 2.57 -6.95
C THR A 85 -16.81 3.16 -7.89
N ASP A 86 -16.62 4.40 -8.34
CA ASP A 86 -17.51 5.01 -9.32
C ASP A 86 -17.12 4.73 -10.77
N SER A 87 -15.99 4.07 -10.99
CA SER A 87 -15.59 3.67 -12.33
C SER A 87 -16.28 2.35 -12.69
N GLN A 88 -16.28 2.02 -13.97
CA GLN A 88 -16.90 0.78 -14.42
C GLN A 88 -15.91 -0.38 -14.45
N MET A 89 -14.83 -0.27 -13.70
CA MET A 89 -13.85 -1.36 -13.61
C MET A 89 -14.38 -2.46 -12.69
N GLU A 90 -14.46 -3.67 -13.22
CA GLU A 90 -14.78 -4.84 -12.42
C GLU A 90 -13.54 -5.27 -11.68
N ASP A 91 -13.66 -6.01 -10.63
CA ASP A 91 -12.56 -6.66 -9.91
C ASP A 91 -11.52 -5.75 -9.27
N VAL A 92 -11.58 -4.44 -9.48
CA VAL A 92 -10.67 -3.51 -8.80
C VAL A 92 -11.47 -2.34 -8.26
N LYS A 93 -11.06 -1.87 -7.09
CA LYS A 93 -11.73 -0.75 -6.43
C LYS A 93 -10.79 0.39 -6.12
N TYR A 94 -9.51 0.16 -6.14
CA TYR A 94 -8.52 1.19 -5.81
C TYR A 94 -7.37 1.15 -6.77
N LYS A 95 -6.82 2.33 -7.05
CA LYS A 95 -5.56 2.48 -7.74
C LYS A 95 -4.55 3.04 -6.77
N ILE A 96 -3.37 2.45 -6.73
CA ILE A 96 -2.30 2.85 -5.83
C ILE A 96 -1.09 3.26 -6.65
N ASP A 97 -0.48 4.40 -6.31
CA ASP A 97 0.81 4.76 -6.88
C ASP A 97 1.69 5.39 -5.81
N GLU A 98 2.99 5.41 -6.09
CA GLU A 98 3.96 6.09 -5.27
C GLU A 98 4.58 7.18 -6.15
N ASP A 99 4.44 8.44 -5.77
CA ASP A 99 4.75 9.55 -6.65
C ASP A 99 6.04 10.33 -6.34
N GLU A 100 6.74 10.02 -5.25
CA GLU A 100 8.01 10.68 -4.98
C GLU A 100 9.17 10.05 -5.78
N GLU A 101 9.23 8.72 -5.80
CA GLU A 101 10.29 7.99 -6.48
C GLU A 101 9.76 7.14 -7.63
N ASN A 102 8.46 7.11 -7.84
CA ASN A 102 7.81 6.29 -8.87
C ASN A 102 8.18 4.81 -8.75
N ILE A 103 8.22 4.30 -7.54
CA ILE A 103 8.65 2.93 -7.29
C ILE A 103 7.63 1.90 -7.77
N PHE A 104 6.34 2.19 -7.57
CA PHE A 104 5.31 1.22 -7.94
C PHE A 104 3.99 1.90 -8.32
N SER A 105 3.21 1.18 -9.08
CA SER A 105 1.79 1.47 -9.29
C SER A 105 1.06 0.16 -9.53
N PHE A 106 -0.17 0.07 -9.05
CA PHE A 106 -0.98 -1.13 -9.21
C PHE A 106 -2.43 -0.83 -8.87
N TYR A 107 -3.29 -1.80 -9.16
CA TYR A 107 -4.71 -1.77 -8.79
C TYR A 107 -4.98 -2.89 -7.79
N CYS A 108 -5.97 -2.72 -6.94
CA CYS A 108 -6.34 -3.77 -6.00
C CYS A 108 -7.83 -3.77 -5.70
N LYS A 109 -8.30 -4.87 -5.11
CA LYS A 109 -9.70 -5.01 -4.72
C LYS A 109 -9.97 -4.39 -3.36
N SER A 110 -9.03 -4.53 -2.43
CA SER A 110 -9.20 -4.03 -1.08
C SER A 110 -7.85 -3.76 -0.45
N PHE A 111 -7.85 -2.97 0.60
CA PHE A 111 -6.63 -2.74 1.37
C PHE A 111 -6.97 -2.55 2.84
N SER A 112 -6.00 -2.81 3.66
CA SER A 112 -6.08 -2.55 5.09
C SER A 112 -4.72 -2.07 5.57
N PHE A 113 -4.70 -1.40 6.71
CA PHE A 113 -3.43 -0.97 7.30
C PHE A 113 -3.53 -1.00 8.81
N SER A 114 -2.38 -1.13 9.44
CA SER A 114 -2.30 -1.14 10.90
C SER A 114 -0.95 -0.59 11.31
N ILE A 115 -0.90 -0.07 12.53
CA ILE A 115 0.36 0.39 13.12
C ILE A 115 0.76 -0.64 14.15
N LYS A 116 2.00 -1.11 14.05
CA LYS A 116 2.57 -2.04 15.02
C LYS A 116 3.73 -1.40 15.72
N ASP A 117 3.83 -1.68 17.00
CA ASP A 117 4.91 -1.20 17.84
C ASP A 117 5.80 -2.41 18.16
N GLU A 118 7.03 -2.38 17.66
CA GLU A 118 7.96 -3.50 17.87
C GLU A 118 9.03 -3.19 18.88
#